data_e9d06267bd3e1e795894ff346c8260f7
#
_entry.id   e9d06267bd3e1e795894ff346c8260f7
#
_cell.length_a   1.000
_cell.length_b   1.000
_cell.length_c   1.000
_cell.angle_alpha   90.00
_cell.angle_beta   90.00
_cell.angle_gamma   90.00
#
_symmetry.space_group_name_H-M   'P 1'
#
loop_
_entity.id
_entity.type
_entity.pdbx_description
1 polymer ?
#
loop_
_entity_poly.entity_id
_entity_poly.type
_entity_poly.pdbx_seq_one_letter_code
_entity_poly.pdbx_strand_id
1 'polypeptide(L)'
;MFLGLLACCAFIAAVYVTGVHDASNSVAVPVRTRALGERSALYLAALFNVLGVVGAFLLLGEYSASWVSAPEGITGLNGIVASLLVCAIWGVLTWFLRLPSSSTHALVGALAGVSWWTQTRIDSAAEGFGSLAFLPH
;
A
#
# COMPACT_ATOMS: atom_id res chain seq x y z
N MET A 1 -4.03 17.23 14.82
CA MET A 1 -2.84 17.71 14.08
C MET A 1 -1.71 16.67 14.11
N PHE A 2 -1.25 16.21 15.26
CA PHE A 2 -0.17 15.20 15.36
C PHE A 2 -0.47 13.90 14.61
N LEU A 3 -1.66 13.32 14.77
CA LEU A 3 -2.04 12.07 14.09
C LEU A 3 -2.10 12.21 12.56
N GLY A 4 -2.56 13.35 12.04
CA GLY A 4 -2.54 13.60 10.60
C GLY A 4 -1.12 13.68 10.04
N LEU A 5 -0.20 14.31 10.77
CA LEU A 5 1.22 14.35 10.38
C LEU A 5 1.83 12.94 10.39
N LEU A 6 1.52 12.15 11.42
CA LEU A 6 1.96 10.76 11.52
C LEU A 6 1.43 9.91 10.34
N ALA A 7 0.16 10.10 9.97
CA ALA A 7 -0.44 9.43 8.81
C ALA A 7 0.29 9.78 7.51
N CYS A 8 0.58 11.07 7.29
CA CYS A 8 1.34 11.50 6.11
C CYS A 8 2.75 10.88 6.09
N CYS A 9 3.46 10.89 7.22
CA CYS A 9 4.78 10.29 7.32
C CYS A 9 4.74 8.78 7.06
N ALA A 10 3.78 8.07 7.64
CA ALA A 10 3.59 6.64 7.44
C ALA A 10 3.27 6.31 5.97
N PHE A 11 2.42 7.11 5.35
CA PHE A 11 2.09 6.97 3.92
C PHE A 11 3.32 7.18 3.03
N ILE A 12 4.07 8.26 3.24
CA ILE A 12 5.30 8.53 2.48
C ILE A 12 6.31 7.40 2.65
N ALA A 13 6.51 6.91 3.88
CA ALA A 13 7.42 5.80 4.16
C ALA A 13 6.98 4.52 3.44
N ALA A 14 5.71 4.15 3.51
CA ALA A 14 5.17 2.98 2.85
C ALA A 14 5.32 3.07 1.32
N VAL A 15 4.95 4.21 0.72
CA VAL A 15 5.08 4.44 -0.73
C VAL A 15 6.55 4.40 -1.18
N TYR A 16 7.45 5.00 -0.41
CA TYR A 16 8.88 4.99 -0.72
C TYR A 16 9.45 3.56 -0.71
N VAL A 17 9.18 2.80 0.35
CA VAL A 17 9.65 1.41 0.47
C VAL A 17 9.07 0.53 -0.64
N THR A 18 7.76 0.66 -0.91
CA THR A 18 7.09 -0.04 -2.01
C THR A 18 7.73 0.30 -3.35
N GLY A 19 7.96 1.58 -3.61
CA GLY A 19 8.58 2.04 -4.86
C GLY A 19 9.99 1.47 -5.08
N VAL A 20 10.81 1.38 -4.02
CA VAL A 20 12.14 0.77 -4.11
C VAL A 20 12.06 -0.72 -4.46
N HIS A 21 11.13 -1.46 -3.85
CA HIS A 21 10.92 -2.88 -4.15
C HIS A 21 10.41 -3.10 -5.58
N ASP A 22 9.37 -2.39 -5.97
CA ASP A 22 8.70 -2.60 -7.25
C ASP A 22 9.54 -2.11 -8.43
N ALA A 23 10.31 -1.03 -8.25
CA ALA A 23 11.26 -0.57 -9.27
C ALA A 23 12.31 -1.64 -9.58
N SER A 24 12.86 -2.29 -8.57
CA SER A 24 13.85 -3.35 -8.77
C SER A 24 13.28 -4.54 -9.55
N ASN A 25 12.03 -4.92 -9.27
CA ASN A 25 11.35 -6.02 -9.95
C ASN A 25 11.05 -5.70 -11.42
N SER A 26 10.62 -4.47 -11.71
CA SER A 26 10.24 -4.06 -13.06
C SER A 26 11.43 -3.87 -13.99
N VAL A 27 12.59 -3.41 -13.49
CA VAL A 27 13.76 -3.09 -14.34
C VAL A 27 14.83 -4.18 -14.37
N ALA A 28 14.80 -5.14 -13.46
CA ALA A 28 15.85 -6.15 -13.34
C ALA A 28 16.04 -6.98 -14.61
N VAL A 29 14.96 -7.44 -15.23
CA VAL A 29 15.02 -8.29 -16.43
C VAL A 29 15.54 -7.52 -17.65
N PRO A 30 14.97 -6.37 -18.05
CA PRO A 30 15.44 -5.64 -19.24
C PRO A 30 16.89 -5.14 -19.08
N VAL A 31 17.33 -4.82 -17.88
CA VAL A 31 18.72 -4.42 -17.62
C VAL A 31 19.66 -5.64 -17.71
N ARG A 32 19.33 -6.76 -17.09
CA ARG A 32 20.16 -7.97 -17.12
C ARG A 32 20.29 -8.56 -18.51
N THR A 33 19.24 -8.51 -19.31
CA THR A 33 19.25 -8.96 -20.71
C THR A 33 19.92 -7.96 -21.65
N ARG A 34 20.33 -6.80 -21.15
CA ARG A 34 20.88 -5.68 -21.93
C ARG A 34 19.93 -5.15 -23.01
N ALA A 35 18.63 -5.42 -22.89
CA ALA A 35 17.60 -4.87 -23.78
C ALA A 35 17.45 -3.36 -23.58
N LEU A 36 17.67 -2.87 -22.35
CA LEU A 36 17.68 -1.45 -22.00
C LEU A 36 18.89 -1.13 -21.12
N GLY A 37 19.42 0.09 -21.28
CA GLY A 37 20.39 0.63 -20.35
C GLY A 37 19.73 0.95 -19.01
N GLU A 38 20.48 0.87 -17.91
CA GLU A 38 19.97 1.08 -16.53
C GLU A 38 19.18 2.38 -16.38
N ARG A 39 19.72 3.50 -16.86
CA ARG A 39 19.06 4.80 -16.77
C ARG A 39 17.76 4.84 -17.57
N SER A 40 17.76 4.31 -18.79
CA SER A 40 16.56 4.27 -19.64
C SER A 40 15.48 3.40 -19.04
N ALA A 41 15.83 2.25 -18.47
CA ALA A 41 14.89 1.37 -17.77
C ALA A 41 14.23 2.06 -16.58
N LEU A 42 15.01 2.78 -15.75
CA LEU A 42 14.49 3.53 -14.60
C LEU A 42 13.58 4.69 -15.01
N TYR A 43 13.96 5.47 -16.04
CA TYR A 43 13.11 6.56 -16.54
C TYR A 43 11.79 6.04 -17.12
N LEU A 44 11.81 4.96 -17.87
CA LEU A 44 10.61 4.35 -18.42
C LEU A 44 9.73 3.81 -17.30
N ALA A 45 10.29 3.11 -16.31
CA ALA A 45 9.55 2.61 -15.17
C ALA A 45 8.88 3.77 -14.39
N ALA A 46 9.61 4.84 -14.10
CA ALA A 46 9.07 6.01 -13.43
C ALA A 46 7.95 6.68 -14.23
N LEU A 47 8.15 6.88 -15.53
CA LEU A 47 7.15 7.48 -16.42
C LEU A 47 5.86 6.67 -16.45
N PHE A 48 5.95 5.36 -16.68
CA PHE A 48 4.77 4.50 -16.75
C PHE A 48 4.09 4.32 -15.39
N ASN A 49 4.81 4.35 -14.27
CA ASN A 49 4.20 4.40 -12.95
C ASN A 49 3.36 5.68 -12.75
N VAL A 50 3.91 6.84 -13.10
CA VAL A 50 3.16 8.11 -13.02
C VAL A 50 1.94 8.09 -13.94
N LEU A 51 2.11 7.66 -15.20
CA LEU A 51 0.99 7.54 -16.14
C LEU A 51 -0.07 6.55 -15.64
N GLY A 52 0.35 5.44 -15.02
CA GLY A 52 -0.55 4.46 -14.42
C GLY A 52 -1.36 5.02 -13.27
N VAL A 53 -0.72 5.77 -12.37
CA VAL A 53 -1.41 6.44 -11.24
C VAL A 53 -2.40 7.48 -11.75
N VAL A 54 -1.98 8.34 -12.67
CA VAL A 54 -2.87 9.35 -13.27
C VAL A 54 -4.03 8.69 -14.02
N GLY A 55 -3.74 7.67 -14.83
CA GLY A 55 -4.77 6.92 -15.56
C GLY A 55 -5.75 6.22 -14.62
N ALA A 56 -5.25 5.57 -13.57
CA ALA A 56 -6.10 4.94 -12.57
C ALA A 56 -6.99 5.96 -11.84
N PHE A 57 -6.45 7.10 -11.47
CA PHE A 57 -7.21 8.17 -10.83
C PHE A 57 -8.32 8.72 -11.75
N LEU A 58 -8.02 8.96 -13.02
CA LEU A 58 -8.99 9.51 -13.97
C LEU A 58 -10.08 8.51 -14.38
N LEU A 59 -9.71 7.22 -14.48
CA LEU A 59 -10.64 6.20 -14.99
C LEU A 59 -11.38 5.46 -13.88
N LEU A 60 -10.76 5.28 -12.70
CA LEU A 60 -11.26 4.44 -11.63
C LEU A 60 -11.42 5.16 -10.29
N GLY A 61 -11.17 6.48 -10.22
CA GLY A 61 -11.12 7.23 -8.97
C GLY A 61 -12.39 7.09 -8.11
N GLU A 62 -13.56 7.24 -8.71
CA GLU A 62 -14.83 7.09 -8.02
C GLU A 62 -15.15 5.62 -7.70
N TYR A 63 -14.76 4.71 -8.59
CA TYR A 63 -15.01 3.28 -8.43
C TYR A 63 -14.12 2.67 -7.35
N SER A 64 -12.84 3.05 -7.32
CA SER A 64 -11.90 2.54 -6.31
C SER A 64 -12.23 2.99 -4.88
N ALA A 65 -12.80 4.18 -4.71
CA ALA A 65 -13.22 4.69 -3.42
C ALA A 65 -14.32 3.85 -2.77
N SER A 66 -15.14 3.14 -3.56
CA SER A 66 -16.21 2.28 -3.06
C SER A 66 -15.73 0.92 -2.53
N TRP A 67 -14.49 0.52 -2.83
CA TRP A 67 -13.96 -0.81 -2.47
C TRP A 67 -13.37 -0.87 -1.07
N VAL A 68 -13.02 0.27 -0.51
CA VAL A 68 -12.43 0.35 0.83
C VAL A 68 -13.28 1.29 1.68
N SER A 69 -14.12 0.72 2.52
CA SER A 69 -14.79 1.48 3.57
C SER A 69 -13.98 1.40 4.85
N ALA A 70 -13.36 2.52 5.22
CA ALA A 70 -12.72 2.66 6.52
C ALA A 70 -13.74 3.25 7.51
N PRO A 71 -13.72 2.83 8.80
CA PRO A 71 -14.49 3.50 9.81
C PRO A 71 -14.15 4.98 9.88
N GLU A 72 -15.17 5.80 10.08
CA GLU A 72 -14.95 7.24 10.19
C GLU A 72 -14.22 7.59 11.50
N GLY A 73 -13.52 8.72 11.48
CA GLY A 73 -12.91 9.29 12.67
C GLY A 73 -11.53 8.73 13.01
N ILE A 74 -11.20 8.84 14.30
CA ILE A 74 -9.86 8.53 14.82
C ILE A 74 -9.52 7.03 14.71
N THR A 75 -10.51 6.16 14.87
CA THR A 75 -10.32 4.70 14.81
C THR A 75 -9.90 4.24 13.41
N GLY A 76 -10.59 4.73 12.38
CA GLY A 76 -10.23 4.42 11.00
C GLY A 76 -8.85 4.95 10.64
N LEU A 77 -8.54 6.18 11.04
CA LEU A 77 -7.23 6.78 10.79
C LEU A 77 -6.09 6.00 11.49
N ASN A 78 -6.28 5.58 12.73
CA ASN A 78 -5.32 4.74 13.46
C ASN A 78 -5.10 3.41 12.75
N GLY A 79 -6.17 2.77 12.25
CA GLY A 79 -6.09 1.53 11.49
C GLY A 79 -5.29 1.68 10.21
N ILE A 80 -5.53 2.74 9.45
CA ILE A 80 -4.77 3.05 8.23
C ILE A 80 -3.29 3.30 8.55
N VAL A 81 -2.99 4.11 9.55
CA VAL A 81 -1.61 4.39 9.99
C VAL A 81 -0.90 3.11 10.40
N ALA A 82 -1.54 2.26 11.20
CA ALA A 82 -0.98 0.98 11.62
C ALA A 82 -0.69 0.07 10.42
N SER A 83 -1.63 -0.04 9.48
CA SER A 83 -1.45 -0.86 8.28
C SER A 83 -0.30 -0.36 7.39
N LEU A 84 -0.17 0.95 7.21
CA LEU A 84 0.92 1.55 6.44
C LEU A 84 2.28 1.34 7.12
N LEU A 85 2.36 1.48 8.44
CA LEU A 85 3.58 1.23 9.19
C LEU A 85 4.00 -0.23 9.12
N VAL A 86 3.06 -1.17 9.29
CA VAL A 86 3.34 -2.61 9.16
C VAL A 86 3.82 -2.95 7.76
N CYS A 87 3.19 -2.40 6.72
CA CYS A 87 3.60 -2.58 5.33
C CYS A 87 5.02 -2.03 5.11
N ALA A 88 5.33 -0.84 5.60
CA ALA A 88 6.67 -0.25 5.49
C ALA A 88 7.73 -1.07 6.24
N ILE A 89 7.44 -1.48 7.48
CA ILE A 89 8.36 -2.31 8.29
C ILE A 89 8.62 -3.65 7.60
N TRP A 90 7.57 -4.30 7.09
CA TRP A 90 7.70 -5.56 6.34
C TRP A 90 8.55 -5.38 5.09
N GLY A 91 8.32 -4.32 4.32
CA GLY A 91 9.11 -4.00 3.14
C GLY A 91 10.58 -3.79 3.47
N VAL A 92 10.90 -3.02 4.51
CA VAL A 92 12.29 -2.81 4.97
C VAL A 92 12.91 -4.13 5.43
N LEU A 93 12.18 -4.93 6.21
CA LEU A 93 12.66 -6.22 6.72
C LEU A 93 12.99 -7.17 5.57
N THR A 94 12.10 -7.34 4.62
CA THR A 94 12.31 -8.21 3.46
C THR A 94 13.45 -7.73 2.57
N TRP A 95 13.64 -6.41 2.47
CA TRP A 95 14.78 -5.84 1.76
C TRP A 95 16.11 -6.21 2.43
N PHE A 96 16.21 -6.06 3.77
CA PHE A 96 17.41 -6.48 4.51
C PHE A 96 17.67 -7.98 4.42
N LEU A 97 16.63 -8.78 4.47
CA LEU A 97 16.72 -10.24 4.36
C LEU A 97 16.90 -10.74 2.92
N ARG A 98 16.87 -9.84 1.94
CA ARG A 98 16.94 -10.15 0.50
C ARG A 98 15.88 -11.16 0.05
N LEU A 99 14.69 -11.08 0.66
CA LEU A 99 13.56 -11.92 0.30
C LEU A 99 12.68 -11.22 -0.74
N PRO A 100 12.25 -11.94 -1.78
CA PRO A 100 11.24 -11.40 -2.69
C PRO A 100 9.94 -11.19 -1.92
N SER A 101 9.37 -10.01 -2.01
CA SER A 101 8.15 -9.63 -1.31
C SER A 101 7.18 -8.93 -2.24
N SER A 102 5.89 -9.12 -1.99
CA SER A 102 4.82 -8.39 -2.65
C SER A 102 4.29 -7.31 -1.72
N SER A 103 4.48 -6.06 -2.09
CA SER A 103 3.97 -4.89 -1.36
C SER A 103 2.44 -4.89 -1.27
N THR A 104 1.76 -5.33 -2.34
CA THR A 104 0.30 -5.44 -2.36
C THR A 104 -0.21 -6.47 -1.34
N HIS A 105 0.39 -7.66 -1.30
CA HIS A 105 0.01 -8.67 -0.32
C HIS A 105 0.32 -8.24 1.11
N ALA A 106 1.43 -7.53 1.32
CA ALA A 106 1.77 -6.98 2.63
C ALA A 106 0.73 -5.95 3.09
N LEU A 107 0.29 -5.06 2.20
CA LEU A 107 -0.74 -4.06 2.52
C LEU A 107 -2.09 -4.71 2.80
N VAL A 108 -2.54 -5.65 1.97
CA VAL A 108 -3.81 -6.37 2.17
C VAL A 108 -3.77 -7.16 3.48
N GLY A 109 -2.66 -7.85 3.76
CA GLY A 109 -2.48 -8.58 5.01
C GLY A 109 -2.48 -7.66 6.24
N ALA A 110 -1.85 -6.49 6.15
CA ALA A 110 -1.85 -5.51 7.23
C ALA A 110 -3.26 -4.95 7.48
N LEU A 111 -4.00 -4.61 6.44
CA LEU A 111 -5.39 -4.16 6.55
C LEU A 111 -6.29 -5.24 7.16
N ALA A 112 -6.17 -6.48 6.71
CA ALA A 112 -6.93 -7.61 7.25
C ALA A 112 -6.60 -7.86 8.73
N GLY A 113 -5.31 -7.80 9.10
CA GLY A 113 -4.88 -7.96 10.49
C GLY A 113 -5.40 -6.86 11.42
N VAL A 114 -5.37 -5.61 10.97
CA VAL A 114 -5.94 -4.48 11.73
C VAL A 114 -7.46 -4.61 11.85
N SER A 115 -8.14 -5.04 10.79
CA SER A 115 -9.59 -5.28 10.81
C SER A 115 -9.96 -6.36 11.82
N TRP A 116 -9.26 -7.47 11.79
CA TRP A 116 -9.43 -8.57 12.75
C TRP A 116 -9.25 -8.10 14.19
N TRP A 117 -8.14 -7.38 14.47
CA TRP A 117 -7.84 -6.86 15.79
C TRP A 117 -8.89 -5.89 16.31
N THR A 118 -9.37 -4.97 15.44
CA THR A 118 -10.41 -4.01 15.81
C THR A 118 -11.75 -4.71 16.12
N GLN A 119 -12.12 -5.70 15.32
CA GLN A 119 -13.35 -6.47 15.57
C GLN A 119 -13.31 -7.24 16.89
N THR A 120 -12.17 -7.86 17.21
CA THR A 120 -12.03 -8.62 18.47
C THR A 120 -11.97 -7.75 19.71
N ARG A 121 -11.63 -6.47 19.59
CA ARG A 121 -11.54 -5.52 20.71
C ARG A 121 -12.81 -4.72 20.93
N ILE A 122 -13.62 -4.54 19.90
CA ILE A 122 -14.87 -3.80 19.97
C ILE A 122 -16.01 -4.81 20.07
N ASP A 123 -16.10 -5.49 21.20
CA ASP A 123 -17.06 -6.58 21.48
C ASP A 123 -18.55 -6.18 21.45
N SER A 124 -18.91 -5.00 21.03
CA SER A 124 -20.33 -4.61 21.04
C SER A 124 -20.69 -3.37 20.21
N ALA A 125 -19.77 -2.67 19.64
CA ALA A 125 -20.12 -1.59 18.73
C ALA A 125 -19.95 -2.09 17.29
N ALA A 126 -21.02 -2.06 16.52
CA ALA A 126 -21.09 -2.42 15.10
C ALA A 126 -20.21 -1.53 14.18
N GLU A 127 -19.18 -0.92 14.72
CA GLU A 127 -18.29 0.03 14.07
C GLU A 127 -16.84 -0.49 14.01
N GLY A 128 -16.67 -1.79 14.02
CA GLY A 128 -15.38 -2.36 13.67
C GLY A 128 -15.03 -2.02 12.22
N PHE A 129 -13.78 -2.21 11.83
CA PHE A 129 -13.29 -2.18 10.44
C PHE A 129 -14.03 -3.25 9.60
N GLY A 130 -15.35 -3.25 9.78
CA GLY A 130 -16.23 -4.31 9.39
C GLY A 130 -16.78 -4.08 8.01
N SER A 131 -16.09 -4.26 7.09
CA SER A 131 -16.33 -4.77 5.76
C SER A 131 -15.27 -4.22 4.83
N LEU A 132 -14.14 -4.85 4.81
CA LEU A 132 -13.45 -5.04 3.56
C LEU A 132 -14.44 -5.86 2.70
N ALA A 133 -15.46 -5.20 2.18
CA ALA A 133 -16.40 -5.82 1.26
C ALA A 133 -15.67 -5.99 -0.08
N PHE A 134 -14.85 -7.02 -0.14
CA PHE A 134 -14.32 -7.52 -1.41
C PHE A 134 -15.38 -8.29 -2.21
N LEU A 135 -16.62 -8.29 -1.73
CA LEU A 135 -17.72 -8.98 -2.40
C LEU A 135 -18.73 -7.94 -2.91
N PRO A 136 -19.03 -7.94 -4.20
CA PRO A 136 -20.17 -7.18 -4.72
C PRO A 136 -21.45 -7.74 -4.12
N HIS A 137 -22.29 -6.86 -3.61
CA HIS A 137 -23.69 -7.18 -3.33
C HIS A 137 -24.43 -7.41 -4.65
#